data_a0a4ecc83757979bbac599bf2fee5627
#
_entry.id   a0a4ecc83757979bbac599bf2fee5627
#
_cell.length_a   1.000
_cell.length_b   1.000
_cell.length_c   1.000
_cell.angle_alpha   90.00
_cell.angle_beta   90.00
_cell.angle_gamma   90.00
#
_symmetry.space_group_name_H-M   'P 1'
#
loop_
_entity.id
_entity.type
_entity.pdbx_description
1 polymer ?
#
loop_
_entity_poly.entity_id
_entity_poly.type
_entity_poly.pdbx_seq_one_letter_code
_entity_poly.pdbx_strand_id
1 'polypeptide(L)'
;VFATRSTFRPNPLGLSVAKLSAIQVQGRTISLVLTGADLLDGTPVLDIKPYLPYADALSQASAGFAQDTPPAMQTVSFSALASAQCEQQQARWQTNMRRLVEQILSQDPRPSYQHGQPQGRVYAMRLYDFDLRWHYTPAGIEVLELSSN
;
A
#
# COMPACT_ATOMS: atom_id res chain seq x y z
N VAL A 1 15.81 11.64 7.60
CA VAL A 1 16.30 10.26 7.41
C VAL A 1 16.38 9.53 8.74
N PHE A 2 16.97 10.11 9.79
CA PHE A 2 17.15 9.42 11.08
C PHE A 2 15.86 9.25 11.90
N ALA A 3 14.84 10.06 11.65
CA ALA A 3 13.56 10.03 12.35
C ALA A 3 12.43 9.35 11.53
N THR A 4 12.76 8.51 10.57
CA THR A 4 11.79 7.78 9.75
C THR A 4 11.66 6.33 10.21
N ARG A 5 10.50 5.73 9.95
CA ARG A 5 10.24 4.29 10.18
C ARG A 5 10.67 3.41 9.01
N SER A 6 11.10 4.04 7.89
CA SER A 6 11.55 3.38 6.68
C SER A 6 12.91 2.68 6.87
N THR A 7 13.14 1.61 6.11
CA THR A 7 14.45 0.94 6.00
C THR A 7 15.45 1.75 5.15
N PHE A 8 15.00 2.77 4.41
CA PHE A 8 15.87 3.61 3.58
C PHE A 8 16.63 4.63 4.43
N ARG A 9 17.62 4.15 5.18
CA ARG A 9 18.43 4.90 6.14
C ARG A 9 19.79 4.23 6.36
N PRO A 10 20.79 4.90 6.96
CA PRO A 10 22.13 4.33 7.19
C PRO A 10 22.12 3.00 7.96
N ASN A 11 21.24 2.85 8.96
CA ASN A 11 20.95 1.59 9.59
C ASN A 11 19.60 1.08 9.03
N PRO A 12 19.59 0.08 8.14
CA PRO A 12 18.41 -0.27 7.34
C PRO A 12 17.36 -1.10 8.13
N LEU A 13 17.07 -0.67 9.36
CA LEU A 13 15.99 -1.25 10.17
C LEU A 13 14.72 -0.43 10.01
N GLY A 14 13.65 -1.08 9.60
CA GLY A 14 12.30 -0.52 9.57
C GLY A 14 11.47 -0.95 10.75
N LEU A 15 10.38 -0.24 11.01
CA LEU A 15 9.39 -0.56 12.02
C LEU A 15 7.99 -0.47 11.42
N SER A 16 7.23 -1.55 11.49
CA SER A 16 5.84 -1.60 11.06
C SER A 16 4.95 -2.07 12.20
N VAL A 17 3.75 -1.52 12.30
CA VAL A 17 2.70 -2.01 13.19
C VAL A 17 1.72 -2.81 12.35
N ALA A 18 1.47 -4.06 12.76
CA ALA A 18 0.56 -4.94 12.07
C ALA A 18 -0.40 -5.62 13.06
N LYS A 19 -1.60 -5.95 12.60
CA LYS A 19 -2.56 -6.73 13.39
C LYS A 19 -2.28 -8.23 13.22
N LEU A 20 -2.10 -8.96 14.31
CA LEU A 20 -2.09 -10.42 14.28
C LEU A 20 -3.52 -10.93 14.05
N SER A 21 -3.75 -11.58 12.93
CA SER A 21 -5.05 -12.13 12.54
C SER A 21 -5.19 -13.60 12.91
N ALA A 22 -4.12 -14.39 12.79
CA ALA A 22 -4.10 -15.79 13.15
C ALA A 22 -2.68 -16.31 13.40
N ILE A 23 -2.59 -17.43 14.09
CA ILE A 23 -1.38 -18.24 14.22
C ILE A 23 -1.67 -19.58 13.56
N GLN A 24 -0.87 -19.96 12.60
CA GLN A 24 -1.00 -21.26 11.90
C GLN A 24 0.16 -22.16 12.30
N VAL A 25 -0.15 -23.40 12.63
CA VAL A 25 0.83 -24.43 13.00
C VAL A 25 0.72 -25.57 12.00
N GLN A 26 1.78 -25.84 11.26
CA GLN A 26 1.87 -26.95 10.30
C GLN A 26 3.10 -27.79 10.62
N GLY A 27 2.91 -28.89 11.33
CA GLY A 27 4.00 -29.70 11.82
C GLY A 27 4.91 -28.93 12.78
N ARG A 28 6.14 -28.63 12.36
CA ARG A 28 7.13 -27.87 13.15
C ARG A 28 7.19 -26.38 12.74
N THR A 29 6.46 -25.98 11.71
CA THR A 29 6.44 -24.61 11.23
C THR A 29 5.31 -23.85 11.88
N ILE A 30 5.64 -22.66 12.41
CA ILE A 30 4.68 -21.71 12.97
C ILE A 30 4.69 -20.46 12.07
N SER A 31 3.52 -20.08 11.60
CA SER A 31 3.33 -18.86 10.77
C SER A 31 2.37 -17.91 11.45
N LEU A 32 2.72 -16.63 11.43
CA LEU A 32 1.86 -15.54 11.90
C LEU A 32 1.16 -14.91 10.69
N VAL A 33 -0.15 -14.92 10.69
CA VAL A 33 -0.95 -14.22 9.68
C VAL A 33 -1.20 -12.80 10.14
N LEU A 34 -0.66 -11.83 9.41
CA LEU A 34 -0.74 -10.42 9.75
C LEU A 34 -1.65 -9.67 8.78
N THR A 35 -2.29 -8.60 9.27
CA THR A 35 -3.06 -7.65 8.45
C THR A 35 -2.47 -6.25 8.63
N GLY A 36 -2.34 -5.53 7.53
CA GLY A 36 -1.78 -4.16 7.52
C GLY A 36 -0.25 -4.12 7.64
N ALA A 37 0.44 -5.23 7.38
CA ALA A 37 1.89 -5.23 7.28
C ALA A 37 2.33 -4.57 5.96
N ASP A 38 3.25 -3.61 6.07
CA ASP A 38 3.89 -2.93 4.94
C ASP A 38 5.29 -3.53 4.74
N LEU A 39 5.32 -4.77 4.25
CA LEU A 39 6.54 -5.56 4.06
C LEU A 39 6.55 -6.13 2.64
N LEU A 40 7.70 -6.05 1.99
CA LEU A 40 7.95 -6.77 0.75
C LEU A 40 8.11 -8.27 1.03
N ASP A 41 7.77 -9.10 0.05
CA ASP A 41 8.02 -10.53 0.13
C ASP A 41 9.52 -10.81 0.34
N GLY A 42 9.82 -11.78 1.21
CA GLY A 42 11.19 -12.12 1.58
C GLY A 42 11.88 -11.13 2.55
N THR A 43 11.21 -10.08 3.02
CA THR A 43 11.79 -9.18 4.02
C THR A 43 12.09 -9.92 5.32
N PRO A 44 13.35 -9.93 5.79
CA PRO A 44 13.68 -10.58 7.05
C PRO A 44 13.09 -9.83 8.24
N VAL A 45 12.42 -10.54 9.12
CA VAL A 45 11.92 -10.03 10.40
C VAL A 45 12.95 -10.30 11.49
N LEU A 46 13.44 -9.25 12.11
CA LEU A 46 14.48 -9.36 13.15
C LEU A 46 13.89 -9.56 14.55
N ASP A 47 12.75 -8.95 14.83
CA ASP A 47 12.10 -9.03 16.13
C ASP A 47 10.60 -8.74 16.02
N ILE A 48 9.81 -9.27 16.94
CA ILE A 48 8.37 -9.05 17.05
C ILE A 48 8.07 -8.71 18.51
N LYS A 49 7.43 -7.56 18.74
CA LYS A 49 6.99 -7.13 20.06
C LYS A 49 5.49 -6.88 20.10
N PRO A 50 4.81 -7.16 21.20
CA PRO A 50 3.42 -6.80 21.35
C PRO A 50 3.28 -5.27 21.38
N TYR A 51 2.25 -4.76 20.69
CA TYR A 51 1.82 -3.37 20.85
C TYR A 51 1.00 -3.26 22.14
N LEU A 52 1.45 -2.43 23.06
CA LEU A 52 0.80 -2.21 24.35
C LEU A 52 0.15 -0.80 24.37
N PRO A 53 -1.17 -0.68 24.17
CA PRO A 53 -1.82 0.62 24.05
C PRO A 53 -1.52 1.58 25.21
N TYR A 54 -1.44 1.09 26.42
CA TYR A 54 -1.14 1.91 27.60
C TYR A 54 0.29 2.46 27.66
N ALA A 55 1.22 1.83 26.95
CA ALA A 55 2.65 2.21 26.90
C ALA A 55 3.03 2.85 25.56
N ASP A 56 2.46 2.35 24.46
CA ASP A 56 2.89 2.71 23.10
C ASP A 56 2.01 3.84 22.48
N ALA A 57 0.78 4.03 22.97
CA ALA A 57 -0.10 5.05 22.44
C ALA A 57 0.10 6.40 23.16
N LEU A 58 0.89 7.28 22.58
CA LEU A 58 1.15 8.63 23.07
C LEU A 58 0.31 9.65 22.28
N SER A 59 -0.87 9.98 22.77
CA SER A 59 -1.81 10.90 22.10
C SER A 59 -1.27 12.33 21.92
N GLN A 60 -0.29 12.73 22.73
CA GLN A 60 0.35 14.05 22.70
C GLN A 60 1.73 14.02 22.02
N ALA A 61 2.08 12.95 21.34
CA ALA A 61 3.38 12.84 20.70
C ALA A 61 3.52 13.88 19.58
N SER A 62 4.68 14.52 19.52
CA SER A 62 5.06 15.35 18.38
C SER A 62 5.71 14.49 17.33
N ALA A 63 5.13 14.42 16.13
CA ALA A 63 5.61 13.61 15.02
C ALA A 63 6.42 14.41 13.98
N GLY A 64 6.75 15.66 14.27
CA GLY A 64 7.53 16.50 13.37
C GLY A 64 6.87 16.63 11.99
N PHE A 65 7.54 16.19 10.93
CA PHE A 65 7.02 16.25 9.56
C PHE A 65 5.79 15.36 9.30
N ALA A 66 5.50 14.42 10.17
CA ALA A 66 4.38 13.47 10.06
C ALA A 66 3.27 13.76 11.08
N GLN A 67 3.17 15.01 11.55
CA GLN A 67 2.17 15.43 12.55
C GLN A 67 0.75 15.32 12.00
N ASP A 68 0.57 15.68 10.76
CA ASP A 68 -0.74 15.69 10.12
C ASP A 68 -1.03 14.36 9.42
N THR A 69 -2.29 13.97 9.43
CA THR A 69 -2.74 12.85 8.61
C THR A 69 -2.50 13.19 7.13
N PRO A 70 -2.02 12.26 6.31
CA PRO A 70 -1.90 12.48 4.88
C PRO A 70 -3.19 13.06 4.29
N PRO A 71 -3.12 13.95 3.29
CA PRO A 71 -4.28 14.58 2.70
C PRO A 71 -5.29 13.53 2.22
N ALA A 72 -6.56 13.95 2.15
CA ALA A 72 -7.67 13.09 1.78
C ALA A 72 -7.35 12.24 0.54
N MET A 73 -7.76 10.98 0.59
CA MET A 73 -7.57 10.02 -0.51
C MET A 73 -8.08 10.59 -1.84
N GLN A 74 -7.29 10.41 -2.89
CA GLN A 74 -7.71 10.77 -4.25
C GLN A 74 -8.94 9.93 -4.65
N THR A 75 -9.90 10.55 -5.32
CA THR A 75 -11.01 9.81 -5.94
C THR A 75 -10.46 8.95 -7.07
N VAL A 76 -10.82 7.66 -7.09
CA VAL A 76 -10.39 6.71 -8.13
C VAL A 76 -11.60 6.30 -8.94
N SER A 77 -11.54 6.54 -10.24
CA SER A 77 -12.52 6.09 -11.23
C SER A 77 -11.91 5.02 -12.15
N PHE A 78 -12.75 4.28 -12.86
CA PHE A 78 -12.31 3.20 -13.73
C PHE A 78 -12.96 3.36 -15.10
N SER A 79 -12.18 3.22 -16.15
CA SER A 79 -12.71 3.06 -17.51
C SER A 79 -13.60 1.81 -17.60
N ALA A 80 -14.42 1.72 -18.65
CA ALA A 80 -15.21 0.51 -18.90
C ALA A 80 -14.33 -0.73 -19.07
N LEU A 81 -13.18 -0.58 -19.75
CA LEU A 81 -12.19 -1.63 -19.95
C LEU A 81 -11.59 -2.07 -18.61
N ALA A 82 -11.10 -1.13 -17.81
CA ALA A 82 -10.51 -1.42 -16.50
C ALA A 82 -11.51 -2.11 -15.57
N SER A 83 -12.78 -1.72 -15.59
CA SER A 83 -13.82 -2.35 -14.77
C SER A 83 -14.01 -3.82 -15.15
N ALA A 84 -14.13 -4.15 -16.44
CA ALA A 84 -14.22 -5.53 -16.90
C ALA A 84 -12.98 -6.36 -16.57
N GLN A 85 -11.79 -5.77 -16.70
CA GLN A 85 -10.53 -6.42 -16.35
C GLN A 85 -10.39 -6.66 -14.84
N CYS A 86 -10.89 -5.75 -13.99
CA CYS A 86 -10.94 -5.97 -12.54
C CYS A 86 -11.78 -7.20 -12.19
N GLU A 87 -12.92 -7.41 -12.84
CA GLU A 87 -13.77 -8.59 -12.63
C GLU A 87 -13.04 -9.89 -13.02
N GLN A 88 -12.34 -9.88 -14.16
CA GLN A 88 -11.54 -11.02 -14.60
C GLN A 88 -10.41 -11.36 -13.62
N GLN A 89 -9.68 -10.35 -13.17
CA GLN A 89 -8.59 -10.53 -12.20
C GLN A 89 -9.12 -10.93 -10.82
N GLN A 90 -10.28 -10.44 -10.42
CA GLN A 90 -10.94 -10.85 -9.17
C GLN A 90 -11.26 -12.35 -9.16
N ALA A 91 -11.78 -12.89 -10.25
CA ALA A 91 -12.06 -14.32 -10.38
C ALA A 91 -10.77 -15.16 -10.28
N ARG A 92 -9.68 -14.68 -10.88
CA ARG A 92 -8.39 -15.35 -10.89
C ARG A 92 -7.67 -15.33 -9.54
N TRP A 93 -7.62 -14.17 -8.88
CA TRP A 93 -6.85 -13.96 -7.64
C TRP A 93 -7.70 -14.08 -6.37
N GLN A 94 -9.00 -14.33 -6.48
CA GLN A 94 -9.96 -14.41 -5.36
C GLN A 94 -9.85 -13.19 -4.41
N THR A 95 -9.55 -12.04 -4.98
CA THR A 95 -9.34 -10.77 -4.26
C THR A 95 -10.22 -9.71 -4.87
N ASN A 96 -10.85 -8.87 -4.07
CA ASN A 96 -11.58 -7.72 -4.58
C ASN A 96 -10.63 -6.73 -5.25
N MET A 97 -10.38 -6.97 -6.54
CA MET A 97 -9.36 -6.27 -7.32
C MET A 97 -9.64 -4.77 -7.42
N ARG A 98 -10.89 -4.40 -7.63
CA ARG A 98 -11.30 -3.00 -7.68
C ARG A 98 -10.93 -2.27 -6.39
N ARG A 99 -11.32 -2.82 -5.25
CA ARG A 99 -11.02 -2.25 -3.94
C ARG A 99 -9.52 -2.17 -3.67
N LEU A 100 -8.76 -3.17 -4.08
CA LEU A 100 -7.30 -3.19 -3.94
C LEU A 100 -6.66 -2.03 -4.73
N VAL A 101 -7.05 -1.87 -6.00
CA VAL A 101 -6.56 -0.79 -6.86
C VAL A 101 -6.96 0.59 -6.30
N GLU A 102 -8.20 0.75 -5.84
CA GLU A 102 -8.66 1.97 -5.17
C GLU A 102 -7.81 2.31 -3.94
N GLN A 103 -7.52 1.34 -3.08
CA GLN A 103 -6.69 1.54 -1.90
C GLN A 103 -5.25 1.94 -2.22
N ILE A 104 -4.66 1.34 -3.24
CA ILE A 104 -3.30 1.68 -3.68
C ILE A 104 -3.26 3.08 -4.27
N LEU A 105 -4.12 3.37 -5.24
CA LEU A 105 -4.06 4.62 -5.98
C LEU A 105 -4.56 5.83 -5.17
N SER A 106 -5.51 5.64 -4.27
CA SER A 106 -5.99 6.73 -3.40
C SER A 106 -4.89 7.32 -2.50
N GLN A 107 -3.82 6.57 -2.23
CA GLN A 107 -2.66 7.04 -1.47
C GLN A 107 -1.67 7.85 -2.31
N ASP A 108 -1.98 8.14 -3.57
CA ASP A 108 -1.11 8.83 -4.53
C ASP A 108 0.32 8.26 -4.56
N PRO A 109 0.54 7.14 -5.24
CA PRO A 109 1.83 6.44 -5.22
C PRO A 109 2.94 7.19 -5.97
N ARG A 110 2.69 8.38 -6.51
CA ARG A 110 3.73 9.18 -7.17
C ARG A 110 4.77 9.68 -6.17
N PRO A 111 6.03 9.70 -6.56
CA PRO A 111 7.03 10.45 -5.83
C PRO A 111 6.63 11.94 -5.70
N SER A 112 6.93 12.55 -4.56
CA SER A 112 6.51 13.93 -4.25
C SER A 112 6.96 14.98 -5.30
N TYR A 113 8.10 14.76 -5.98
CA TYR A 113 8.58 15.65 -7.05
C TYR A 113 7.73 15.60 -8.34
N GLN A 114 6.82 14.62 -8.45
CA GLN A 114 5.89 14.49 -9.57
C GLN A 114 4.51 15.10 -9.27
N HIS A 115 4.27 15.55 -8.04
CA HIS A 115 3.08 16.30 -7.71
C HIS A 115 3.11 17.63 -8.50
N GLY A 116 2.05 17.95 -9.23
CA GLY A 116 2.00 19.15 -10.09
C GLY A 116 2.49 18.97 -11.53
N GLN A 117 2.90 17.75 -11.92
CA GLN A 117 3.20 17.45 -13.34
C GLN A 117 1.94 17.56 -14.22
N PRO A 118 2.11 17.84 -15.54
CA PRO A 118 1.00 18.02 -16.46
C PRO A 118 0.01 16.84 -16.42
N GLN A 119 -1.28 17.16 -16.48
CA GLN A 119 -2.34 16.17 -16.61
C GLN A 119 -2.20 15.39 -17.92
N GLY A 120 -2.61 14.11 -17.91
CA GLY A 120 -2.60 13.26 -19.10
C GLY A 120 -1.38 12.33 -19.23
N ARG A 121 -0.37 12.45 -18.35
CA ARG A 121 0.69 11.44 -18.30
C ARG A 121 0.12 10.12 -17.79
N VAL A 122 0.37 9.05 -18.55
CA VAL A 122 0.05 7.68 -18.13
C VAL A 122 1.14 7.15 -17.21
N TYR A 123 0.73 6.67 -16.06
CA TYR A 123 1.56 5.97 -15.08
C TYR A 123 1.27 4.48 -15.16
N ALA A 124 2.25 3.67 -14.80
CA ALA A 124 2.10 2.23 -14.73
C ALA A 124 2.81 1.67 -13.51
N MET A 125 2.26 0.60 -12.95
CA MET A 125 2.91 -0.22 -11.93
C MET A 125 2.56 -1.68 -12.13
N ARG A 126 3.48 -2.55 -11.74
CA ARG A 126 3.24 -3.99 -11.70
C ARG A 126 2.44 -4.35 -10.47
N LEU A 127 1.33 -5.06 -10.68
CA LEU A 127 0.50 -5.60 -9.61
C LEU A 127 0.19 -7.06 -9.92
N TYR A 128 0.59 -7.99 -9.07
CA TYR A 128 0.62 -9.43 -9.41
C TYR A 128 1.38 -9.69 -10.72
N ASP A 129 0.69 -10.22 -11.74
CA ASP A 129 1.25 -10.55 -13.04
C ASP A 129 0.73 -9.66 -14.19
N PHE A 130 0.10 -8.53 -13.86
CA PHE A 130 -0.41 -7.56 -14.83
C PHE A 130 0.13 -6.16 -14.56
N ASP A 131 0.08 -5.30 -15.57
CA ASP A 131 0.42 -3.89 -15.47
C ASP A 131 -0.86 -3.08 -15.26
N LEU A 132 -0.94 -2.37 -14.13
CA LEU A 132 -1.97 -1.41 -13.83
C LEU A 132 -1.58 -0.06 -14.42
N ARG A 133 -2.41 0.53 -15.28
CA ARG A 133 -2.17 1.83 -15.92
C ARG A 133 -3.24 2.83 -15.56
N TRP A 134 -2.81 4.05 -15.24
CA TRP A 134 -3.72 5.13 -14.85
C TRP A 134 -3.18 6.50 -15.25
N HIS A 135 -4.03 7.50 -15.22
CA HIS A 135 -3.63 8.91 -15.33
C HIS A 135 -4.34 9.77 -14.28
N TYR A 136 -3.84 10.98 -14.12
CA TYR A 136 -4.46 11.98 -13.24
C TYR A 136 -5.34 12.91 -14.04
N THR A 137 -6.54 13.17 -13.52
CA THR A 137 -7.53 14.10 -14.06
C THR A 137 -7.84 15.20 -13.05
N PRO A 138 -8.52 16.28 -13.43
CA PRO A 138 -8.98 17.28 -12.46
C PRO A 138 -9.90 16.73 -11.37
N ALA A 139 -10.59 15.62 -11.63
CA ALA A 139 -11.52 14.97 -10.72
C ALA A 139 -10.87 13.89 -9.83
N GLY A 140 -9.60 13.56 -10.07
CA GLY A 140 -8.88 12.51 -9.35
C GLY A 140 -8.08 11.61 -10.28
N ILE A 141 -8.08 10.33 -10.00
CA ILE A 141 -7.35 9.30 -10.76
C ILE A 141 -8.32 8.49 -11.60
N GLU A 142 -7.99 8.27 -12.87
CA GLU A 142 -8.73 7.35 -13.75
C GLU A 142 -7.83 6.16 -14.10
N VAL A 143 -8.30 4.96 -13.76
CA VAL A 143 -7.68 3.69 -14.15
C VAL A 143 -8.09 3.37 -15.57
N LEU A 144 -7.10 3.20 -16.45
CA LEU A 144 -7.27 2.98 -17.86
C LEU A 144 -7.43 1.50 -18.20
N GLU A 145 -6.50 0.69 -17.69
CA GLU A 145 -6.47 -0.75 -17.97
C GLU A 145 -5.62 -1.53 -16.95
N LEU A 146 -5.88 -2.84 -16.90
CA LEU A 146 -5.08 -3.86 -16.23
C LEU A 146 -4.63 -4.88 -17.29
N SER A 147 -3.46 -4.66 -17.90
CA SER A 147 -2.98 -5.46 -19.02
C SER A 147 -2.06 -6.57 -18.55
N SER A 148 -2.38 -7.83 -18.89
CA SER A 148 -1.46 -8.96 -18.70
C SER A 148 -0.48 -8.99 -19.89
N ASN A 149 0.80 -9.15 -19.60
CA ASN A 149 1.82 -9.42 -20.61
C ASN A 149 1.80 -10.90 -20.99
#